data_9b1990651dbf98f03beea435777cbb11
#
_entry.id   9b1990651dbf98f03beea435777cbb11
#
_cell.length_a   1.000
_cell.length_b   1.000
_cell.length_c   1.000
_cell.angle_alpha   90.00
_cell.angle_beta   90.00
_cell.angle_gamma   90.00
#
_symmetry.space_group_name_H-M   'P 1'
#
loop_
_entity.id
_entity.type
_entity.pdbx_description
1 polymer ?
#
loop_
_entity_poly.entity_id
_entity_poly.type
_entity_poly.pdbx_seq_one_letter_code
_entity_poly.pdbx_strand_id
1 'polypeptide(L)'
;MNYLVTGGSGFIGSHLVEHLLKNGHSVINIDNFDDFYDYQIKIKNTLESVGKTLEFSFHEKDLDIQKLIFETTSKKHQLYYQDIRDKDGLENIFHKHKIDLVIHLAALAGVRPSIERPLEYEEVNIRGTMNLWELCKEFEVKKFINASSSSVYGNNKKTPFSEEDSVEQPISPYAATKKCGEILGHVYHHLYKIDMVHLRFFTVYGPRQRPDLAIHKFAKLITENKEIPFYGDGSTARDYTYIDDIIEGIQKSITYIETHYPIYEI
;
A
#
# COMPACT_ATOMS: atom_id res chain seq x y z
N MET A 1 -17.41 10.43 -0.32
CA MET A 1 -16.06 10.96 -0.03
C MET A 1 -15.15 10.68 -1.20
N ASN A 2 -14.10 11.48 -1.34
CA ASN A 2 -13.04 11.34 -2.34
C ASN A 2 -11.79 10.83 -1.64
N TYR A 3 -11.43 9.59 -1.88
CA TYR A 3 -10.24 8.95 -1.33
C TYR A 3 -9.08 9.03 -2.32
N LEU A 4 -7.90 9.43 -1.85
CA LEU A 4 -6.67 9.23 -2.58
C LEU A 4 -6.04 7.92 -2.10
N VAL A 5 -5.87 6.95 -2.99
CA VAL A 5 -5.25 5.67 -2.71
C VAL A 5 -3.96 5.56 -3.49
N THR A 6 -2.83 5.47 -2.81
CA THR A 6 -1.54 5.21 -3.46
C THR A 6 -1.25 3.71 -3.45
N GLY A 7 -0.64 3.19 -4.51
CA GLY A 7 -0.44 1.76 -4.70
C GLY A 7 -1.76 1.01 -5.01
N GLY A 8 -2.76 1.74 -5.55
CA GLY A 8 -4.10 1.20 -5.77
C GLY A 8 -4.19 0.17 -6.90
N SER A 9 -3.17 -0.01 -7.72
CA SER A 9 -3.07 -1.08 -8.72
C SER A 9 -2.38 -2.34 -8.18
N GLY A 10 -1.87 -2.27 -6.94
CA GLY A 10 -1.25 -3.40 -6.25
C GLY A 10 -2.26 -4.40 -5.68
N PHE A 11 -1.75 -5.40 -4.95
CA PHE A 11 -2.56 -6.46 -4.33
C PHE A 11 -3.65 -5.89 -3.40
N ILE A 12 -3.25 -5.31 -2.27
CA ILE A 12 -4.20 -4.77 -1.28
C ILE A 12 -4.95 -3.57 -1.86
N GLY A 13 -4.22 -2.69 -2.58
CA GLY A 13 -4.79 -1.47 -3.14
C GLY A 13 -5.94 -1.71 -4.11
N SER A 14 -5.84 -2.70 -5.00
CA SER A 14 -6.90 -3.00 -5.96
C SER A 14 -8.18 -3.54 -5.30
N HIS A 15 -8.07 -4.31 -4.23
CA HIS A 15 -9.23 -4.73 -3.43
C HIS A 15 -9.85 -3.55 -2.68
N LEU A 16 -9.02 -2.64 -2.15
CA LEU A 16 -9.52 -1.43 -1.49
C LEU A 16 -10.25 -0.51 -2.48
N VAL A 17 -9.66 -0.26 -3.66
CA VAL A 17 -10.28 0.54 -4.73
C VAL A 17 -11.64 -0.05 -5.10
N GLU A 18 -11.71 -1.36 -5.33
CA GLU A 18 -12.96 -2.07 -5.63
C GLU A 18 -14.00 -1.88 -4.51
N HIS A 19 -13.59 -2.07 -3.25
CA HIS A 19 -14.46 -1.91 -2.09
C HIS A 19 -15.02 -0.49 -1.98
N LEU A 20 -14.17 0.53 -2.10
CA LEU A 20 -14.58 1.94 -2.01
C LEU A 20 -15.55 2.33 -3.14
N LEU A 21 -15.29 1.88 -4.37
CA LEU A 21 -16.15 2.13 -5.51
C LEU A 21 -17.53 1.45 -5.36
N LYS A 22 -17.57 0.19 -4.88
CA LYS A 22 -18.81 -0.55 -4.60
C LYS A 22 -19.66 0.15 -3.52
N ASN A 23 -19.01 0.79 -2.55
CA ASN A 23 -19.68 1.59 -1.51
C ASN A 23 -20.02 3.02 -1.97
N GLY A 24 -19.90 3.33 -3.25
CA GLY A 24 -20.37 4.59 -3.84
C GLY A 24 -19.41 5.77 -3.69
N HIS A 25 -18.21 5.55 -3.18
CA HIS A 25 -17.18 6.58 -3.01
C HIS A 25 -16.46 6.91 -4.33
N SER A 26 -15.70 8.01 -4.35
CA SER A 26 -14.81 8.36 -5.46
C SER A 26 -13.37 8.03 -5.05
N VAL A 27 -12.57 7.52 -5.99
CA VAL A 27 -11.19 7.11 -5.76
C VAL A 27 -10.26 7.78 -6.76
N ILE A 28 -9.26 8.46 -6.24
CA ILE A 28 -8.09 8.93 -6.97
C ILE A 28 -6.99 7.88 -6.72
N ASN A 29 -6.74 7.04 -7.72
CA ASN A 29 -5.77 5.93 -7.65
C ASN A 29 -4.43 6.39 -8.22
N ILE A 30 -3.37 6.30 -7.43
CA ILE A 30 -1.99 6.62 -7.83
C ILE A 30 -1.16 5.34 -7.77
N ASP A 31 -0.52 4.99 -8.89
CA ASP A 31 0.44 3.90 -8.97
C ASP A 31 1.50 4.21 -10.02
N ASN A 32 2.76 3.87 -9.75
CA ASN A 32 3.84 4.04 -10.72
C ASN A 32 4.11 2.77 -11.52
N PHE A 33 3.32 1.71 -11.31
CA PHE A 33 3.49 0.42 -11.96
C PHE A 33 4.94 -0.10 -11.90
N ASP A 34 5.58 0.11 -10.74
CA ASP A 34 6.97 -0.29 -10.50
C ASP A 34 7.23 -1.75 -10.88
N ASP A 35 8.44 -2.02 -11.41
CA ASP A 35 8.85 -3.33 -11.91
C ASP A 35 9.29 -4.32 -10.82
N PHE A 36 8.93 -4.06 -9.56
CA PHE A 36 9.13 -5.01 -8.45
C PHE A 36 8.51 -6.38 -8.76
N TYR A 37 7.41 -6.37 -9.50
CA TYR A 37 6.83 -7.52 -10.18
C TYR A 37 6.14 -7.06 -11.46
N ASP A 38 5.83 -8.01 -12.36
CA ASP A 38 5.27 -7.75 -13.69
C ASP A 38 4.09 -6.75 -13.64
N TYR A 39 4.24 -5.60 -14.30
CA TYR A 39 3.25 -4.55 -14.37
C TYR A 39 1.91 -5.00 -14.99
N GLN A 40 1.94 -6.04 -15.82
CA GLN A 40 0.74 -6.61 -16.42
C GLN A 40 -0.23 -7.17 -15.38
N ILE A 41 0.30 -7.67 -14.25
CA ILE A 41 -0.51 -8.10 -13.10
C ILE A 41 -1.23 -6.90 -12.50
N LYS A 42 -0.55 -5.76 -12.35
CA LYS A 42 -1.15 -4.52 -11.84
C LYS A 42 -2.24 -3.99 -12.78
N ILE A 43 -2.04 -4.08 -14.09
CA ILE A 43 -3.08 -3.74 -15.09
C ILE A 43 -4.33 -4.61 -14.89
N LYS A 44 -4.16 -5.93 -14.78
CA LYS A 44 -5.29 -6.86 -14.53
C LYS A 44 -5.99 -6.54 -13.22
N ASN A 45 -5.25 -6.33 -12.14
CA ASN A 45 -5.80 -5.95 -10.85
C ASN A 45 -6.65 -4.66 -10.94
N THR A 46 -6.16 -3.66 -11.69
CA THR A 46 -6.87 -2.39 -11.87
C THR A 46 -8.17 -2.58 -12.66
N LEU A 47 -8.14 -3.34 -13.76
CA LEU A 47 -9.34 -3.65 -14.54
C LEU A 47 -10.40 -4.36 -13.69
N GLU A 48 -10.00 -5.39 -12.95
CA GLU A 48 -10.89 -6.11 -12.05
C GLU A 48 -11.47 -5.19 -10.96
N SER A 49 -10.66 -4.29 -10.39
CA SER A 49 -11.11 -3.38 -9.33
C SER A 49 -12.21 -2.41 -9.77
N VAL A 50 -12.29 -2.12 -11.07
CA VAL A 50 -13.34 -1.27 -11.63
C VAL A 50 -14.44 -2.08 -12.33
N GLY A 51 -14.46 -3.40 -12.17
CA GLY A 51 -15.46 -4.31 -12.73
C GLY A 51 -15.37 -4.49 -14.24
N LYS A 52 -14.18 -4.30 -14.83
CA LYS A 52 -13.95 -4.48 -16.27
C LYS A 52 -13.26 -5.81 -16.56
N THR A 53 -13.80 -6.55 -17.50
CA THR A 53 -13.20 -7.74 -18.12
C THR A 53 -12.82 -7.39 -19.54
N LEU A 54 -11.61 -6.89 -19.76
CA LEU A 54 -11.10 -6.58 -21.09
C LEU A 54 -10.05 -7.62 -21.48
N GLU A 55 -10.14 -8.12 -22.71
CA GLU A 55 -8.99 -8.75 -23.35
C GLU A 55 -7.97 -7.65 -23.62
N PHE A 56 -6.95 -7.60 -22.78
CA PHE A 56 -5.89 -6.61 -22.87
C PHE A 56 -4.69 -7.22 -23.60
N SER A 57 -4.45 -6.75 -24.83
CA SER A 57 -3.23 -7.11 -25.57
C SER A 57 -2.09 -6.22 -25.08
N PHE A 58 -1.08 -6.84 -24.51
CA PHE A 58 0.10 -6.13 -23.99
C PHE A 58 1.11 -5.86 -25.11
N HIS A 59 1.66 -4.66 -25.11
CA HIS A 59 2.64 -4.19 -26.11
C HIS A 59 3.86 -3.57 -25.41
N GLU A 60 3.74 -2.30 -25.02
CA GLU A 60 4.77 -1.53 -24.34
C GLU A 60 4.16 -0.92 -23.08
N LYS A 61 4.93 -0.91 -22.00
CA LYS A 61 4.46 -0.53 -20.66
C LYS A 61 3.72 0.81 -20.63
N ASP A 62 4.32 1.85 -21.20
CA ASP A 62 3.72 3.19 -21.14
C ASP A 62 2.44 3.29 -21.98
N LEU A 63 2.43 2.66 -23.16
CA LEU A 63 1.23 2.60 -24.00
C LEU A 63 0.12 1.81 -23.35
N ASP A 64 0.46 0.68 -22.73
CA ASP A 64 -0.48 -0.18 -22.01
C ASP A 64 -1.09 0.55 -20.82
N ILE A 65 -0.28 1.31 -20.06
CA ILE A 65 -0.77 2.12 -18.94
C ILE A 65 -1.65 3.28 -19.41
N GLN A 66 -1.28 3.97 -20.50
CA GLN A 66 -2.12 5.02 -21.07
C GLN A 66 -3.48 4.48 -21.52
N LYS A 67 -3.51 3.32 -22.16
CA LYS A 67 -4.75 2.61 -22.52
C LYS A 67 -5.55 2.26 -21.27
N LEU A 68 -4.91 1.74 -20.23
CA LEU A 68 -5.55 1.44 -18.97
C LEU A 68 -6.21 2.67 -18.34
N ILE A 69 -5.50 3.80 -18.30
CA ILE A 69 -6.03 5.07 -17.78
C ILE A 69 -7.29 5.47 -18.56
N PHE A 70 -7.22 5.46 -19.89
CA PHE A 70 -8.37 5.79 -20.75
C PHE A 70 -9.56 4.87 -20.47
N GLU A 71 -9.32 3.57 -20.37
CA GLU A 71 -10.37 2.57 -20.15
C GLU A 71 -10.99 2.61 -18.75
N THR A 72 -10.21 2.95 -17.71
CA THR A 72 -10.66 2.84 -16.31
C THR A 72 -11.12 4.17 -15.72
N THR A 73 -10.81 5.31 -16.36
CA THR A 73 -11.23 6.63 -15.89
C THR A 73 -12.74 6.82 -15.99
N SER A 74 -13.33 7.30 -14.91
CA SER A 74 -14.74 7.60 -14.79
C SER A 74 -14.97 8.76 -13.81
N LYS A 75 -16.24 9.18 -13.60
CA LYS A 75 -16.54 10.19 -12.58
C LYS A 75 -16.15 9.77 -11.15
N LYS A 76 -16.09 8.47 -10.88
CA LYS A 76 -15.80 7.92 -9.55
C LYS A 76 -14.40 7.32 -9.44
N HIS A 77 -13.71 7.04 -10.53
CA HIS A 77 -12.37 6.46 -10.54
C HIS A 77 -11.46 7.24 -11.47
N GLN A 78 -10.38 7.79 -10.93
CA GLN A 78 -9.33 8.49 -11.66
C GLN A 78 -8.01 7.78 -11.40
N LEU A 79 -7.40 7.22 -12.44
CA LEU A 79 -6.10 6.57 -12.36
C LEU A 79 -5.00 7.53 -12.81
N TYR A 80 -3.94 7.64 -12.02
CA TYR A 80 -2.74 8.40 -12.32
C TYR A 80 -1.51 7.49 -12.35
N TYR A 81 -0.78 7.50 -13.44
CA TYR A 81 0.56 6.92 -13.55
C TYR A 81 1.55 7.92 -12.96
N GLN A 82 1.85 7.77 -11.67
CA GLN A 82 2.60 8.76 -10.91
C GLN A 82 3.44 8.10 -9.83
N ASP A 83 4.71 8.51 -9.73
CA ASP A 83 5.60 8.11 -8.63
C ASP A 83 5.41 9.04 -7.43
N ILE A 84 5.37 8.49 -6.22
CA ILE A 84 5.22 9.27 -4.99
C ILE A 84 6.48 10.09 -4.65
N ARG A 85 7.62 9.80 -5.28
CA ARG A 85 8.85 10.59 -5.15
C ARG A 85 8.78 11.92 -5.91
N ASP A 86 7.97 11.99 -6.95
CA ASP A 86 7.75 13.21 -7.75
C ASP A 86 6.69 14.10 -7.09
N LYS A 87 7.15 15.03 -6.25
CA LYS A 87 6.27 15.93 -5.50
C LYS A 87 5.46 16.84 -6.43
N ASP A 88 6.06 17.36 -7.50
CA ASP A 88 5.39 18.30 -8.41
C ASP A 88 4.24 17.61 -9.17
N GLY A 89 4.46 16.35 -9.59
CA GLY A 89 3.43 15.53 -10.21
C GLY A 89 2.28 15.24 -9.24
N LEU A 90 2.58 14.93 -7.98
CA LEU A 90 1.56 14.74 -6.94
C LEU A 90 0.79 16.03 -6.65
N GLU A 91 1.46 17.18 -6.55
CA GLU A 91 0.85 18.49 -6.30
C GLU A 91 -0.18 18.83 -7.39
N ASN A 92 0.13 18.55 -8.65
CA ASN A 92 -0.84 18.70 -9.75
C ASN A 92 -2.10 17.86 -9.58
N ILE A 93 -2.00 16.69 -8.93
CA ILE A 93 -3.17 15.82 -8.61
C ILE A 93 -3.98 16.45 -7.47
N PHE A 94 -3.31 16.94 -6.42
CA PHE A 94 -3.98 17.60 -5.30
C PHE A 94 -4.70 18.89 -5.73
N HIS A 95 -4.16 19.65 -6.67
CA HIS A 95 -4.84 20.83 -7.26
C HIS A 95 -6.12 20.44 -8.03
N LYS A 96 -6.15 19.29 -8.69
CA LYS A 96 -7.29 18.86 -9.53
C LYS A 96 -8.44 18.25 -8.72
N HIS A 97 -8.16 17.78 -7.50
CA HIS A 97 -9.12 17.01 -6.73
C HIS A 97 -9.26 17.52 -5.31
N LYS A 98 -10.50 17.60 -4.83
CA LYS A 98 -10.75 17.71 -3.41
C LYS A 98 -10.57 16.33 -2.78
N ILE A 99 -9.55 16.15 -1.93
CA ILE A 99 -9.23 14.90 -1.25
C ILE A 99 -9.75 14.99 0.19
N ASP A 100 -10.55 14.02 0.61
CA ASP A 100 -11.11 13.98 1.97
C ASP A 100 -10.24 13.14 2.91
N LEU A 101 -9.60 12.08 2.39
CA LEU A 101 -8.74 11.16 3.15
C LEU A 101 -7.71 10.50 2.20
N VAL A 102 -6.48 10.35 2.67
CA VAL A 102 -5.42 9.60 1.97
C VAL A 102 -5.25 8.23 2.60
N ILE A 103 -5.22 7.16 1.76
CA ILE A 103 -4.86 5.81 2.16
C ILE A 103 -3.58 5.44 1.41
N HIS A 104 -2.47 5.41 2.15
CA HIS A 104 -1.14 5.25 1.59
C HIS A 104 -0.67 3.80 1.69
N LEU A 105 -0.76 3.07 0.56
CA LEU A 105 -0.32 1.68 0.44
C LEU A 105 0.92 1.53 -0.46
N ALA A 106 1.28 2.55 -1.24
CA ALA A 106 2.46 2.53 -2.09
C ALA A 106 3.73 2.43 -1.25
N ALA A 107 4.56 1.44 -1.53
CA ALA A 107 5.86 1.25 -0.91
C ALA A 107 6.65 0.19 -1.67
N LEU A 108 7.97 0.25 -1.60
CA LEU A 108 8.79 -0.93 -1.83
C LEU A 108 8.65 -1.85 -0.62
N ALA A 109 8.21 -3.09 -0.85
CA ALA A 109 7.95 -4.07 0.18
C ALA A 109 8.97 -5.22 0.15
N GLY A 110 9.09 -5.94 1.26
CA GLY A 110 9.95 -7.11 1.37
C GLY A 110 11.28 -6.83 2.07
N VAL A 111 11.58 -7.69 3.05
CA VAL A 111 12.79 -7.59 3.88
C VAL A 111 14.05 -7.84 3.06
N ARG A 112 14.10 -8.93 2.30
CA ARG A 112 15.30 -9.31 1.55
C ARG A 112 15.72 -8.30 0.48
N PRO A 113 14.83 -7.84 -0.42
CA PRO A 113 15.19 -6.83 -1.41
C PRO A 113 15.67 -5.51 -0.79
N SER A 114 15.18 -5.18 0.43
CA SER A 114 15.60 -3.96 1.11
C SER A 114 17.07 -3.99 1.57
N ILE A 115 17.61 -5.19 1.81
CA ILE A 115 19.02 -5.35 2.18
C ILE A 115 19.93 -5.07 0.96
N GLU A 116 19.46 -5.45 -0.23
CA GLU A 116 20.18 -5.25 -1.48
C GLU A 116 20.08 -3.81 -2.01
N ARG A 117 18.97 -3.11 -1.75
CA ARG A 117 18.66 -1.77 -2.29
C ARG A 117 18.20 -0.79 -1.21
N PRO A 118 18.95 -0.59 -0.10
CA PRO A 118 18.47 0.16 1.07
C PRO A 118 18.16 1.63 0.76
N LEU A 119 18.94 2.29 -0.10
CA LEU A 119 18.72 3.70 -0.47
C LEU A 119 17.43 3.90 -1.26
N GLU A 120 17.11 2.98 -2.17
CA GLU A 120 15.86 3.04 -2.93
C GLU A 120 14.63 2.88 -2.01
N TYR A 121 14.75 2.01 -0.98
CA TYR A 121 13.71 1.87 0.04
C TYR A 121 13.54 3.15 0.87
N GLU A 122 14.61 3.86 1.18
CA GLU A 122 14.55 5.16 1.84
C GLU A 122 13.83 6.19 0.96
N GLU A 123 14.25 6.33 -0.29
CA GLU A 123 13.66 7.29 -1.24
C GLU A 123 12.16 7.06 -1.43
N VAL A 124 11.73 5.82 -1.62
CA VAL A 124 10.32 5.52 -1.85
C VAL A 124 9.53 5.59 -0.54
N ASN A 125 9.95 4.84 0.48
CA ASN A 125 9.14 4.63 1.68
C ASN A 125 9.19 5.79 2.67
N ILE A 126 10.28 6.57 2.70
CA ILE A 126 10.39 7.73 3.59
C ILE A 126 10.11 9.01 2.83
N ARG A 127 10.93 9.35 1.83
CA ARG A 127 10.78 10.59 1.07
C ARG A 127 9.44 10.66 0.34
N GLY A 128 9.03 9.58 -0.35
CA GLY A 128 7.74 9.51 -1.02
C GLY A 128 6.55 9.70 -0.08
N THR A 129 6.61 9.10 1.11
CA THR A 129 5.59 9.29 2.15
C THR A 129 5.57 10.73 2.68
N MET A 130 6.75 11.32 2.90
CA MET A 130 6.85 12.72 3.35
C MET A 130 6.27 13.70 2.32
N ASN A 131 6.47 13.46 1.01
CA ASN A 131 5.84 14.27 -0.04
C ASN A 131 4.31 14.31 0.11
N LEU A 132 3.69 13.16 0.39
CA LEU A 132 2.24 13.10 0.62
C LEU A 132 1.82 13.88 1.87
N TRP A 133 2.57 13.79 2.97
CA TRP A 133 2.26 14.56 4.19
C TRP A 133 2.44 16.05 4.00
N GLU A 134 3.48 16.49 3.28
CA GLU A 134 3.65 17.91 2.95
C GLU A 134 2.46 18.42 2.12
N LEU A 135 2.00 17.64 1.15
CA LEU A 135 0.81 17.99 0.37
C LEU A 135 -0.47 17.94 1.22
N CYS A 136 -0.62 16.96 2.10
CA CYS A 136 -1.76 16.95 3.03
C CYS A 136 -1.79 18.19 3.92
N LYS A 137 -0.65 18.65 4.40
CA LYS A 137 -0.52 19.91 5.15
C LYS A 137 -0.89 21.12 4.30
N GLU A 138 -0.37 21.21 3.08
CA GLU A 138 -0.56 22.33 2.17
C GLU A 138 -2.02 22.45 1.70
N PHE A 139 -2.64 21.32 1.36
CA PHE A 139 -4.03 21.23 0.86
C PHE A 139 -5.06 20.97 1.98
N GLU A 140 -4.66 21.06 3.22
CA GLU A 140 -5.52 20.88 4.41
C GLU A 140 -6.25 19.53 4.48
N VAL A 141 -5.65 18.46 3.92
CA VAL A 141 -6.16 17.11 4.08
C VAL A 141 -5.82 16.60 5.48
N LYS A 142 -6.83 16.44 6.32
CA LYS A 142 -6.65 16.18 7.77
C LYS A 142 -6.72 14.72 8.17
N LYS A 143 -6.90 13.79 7.23
CA LYS A 143 -7.06 12.36 7.51
C LYS A 143 -6.12 11.53 6.65
N PHE A 144 -5.33 10.66 7.30
CA PHE A 144 -4.31 9.85 6.64
C PHE A 144 -4.23 8.45 7.26
N ILE A 145 -4.37 7.40 6.45
CA ILE A 145 -4.14 6.02 6.85
C ILE A 145 -2.87 5.52 6.17
N ASN A 146 -1.91 5.05 6.95
CA ASN A 146 -0.60 4.62 6.47
C ASN A 146 -0.40 3.11 6.66
N ALA A 147 0.02 2.43 5.60
CA ALA A 147 0.44 1.03 5.69
C ALA A 147 1.83 0.92 6.34
N SER A 148 1.86 0.55 7.62
CA SER A 148 3.05 0.07 8.31
C SER A 148 3.23 -1.45 8.05
N SER A 149 3.92 -2.16 8.92
CA SER A 149 4.21 -3.58 8.73
C SER A 149 4.52 -4.25 10.07
N SER A 150 4.13 -5.50 10.23
CA SER A 150 4.57 -6.35 11.35
C SER A 150 6.10 -6.54 11.42
N SER A 151 6.83 -6.25 10.34
CA SER A 151 8.31 -6.30 10.35
C SER A 151 8.94 -5.30 11.33
N VAL A 152 8.21 -4.26 11.77
CA VAL A 152 8.70 -3.30 12.79
C VAL A 152 8.96 -3.96 14.15
N TYR A 153 8.31 -5.09 14.44
CA TYR A 153 8.53 -5.86 15.68
C TYR A 153 9.91 -6.53 15.75
N GLY A 154 10.63 -6.64 14.62
CA GLY A 154 11.98 -7.20 14.58
C GLY A 154 12.06 -8.63 15.13
N ASN A 155 12.98 -8.86 16.06
CA ASN A 155 13.19 -10.15 16.75
C ASN A 155 12.44 -10.24 18.10
N ASN A 156 11.28 -9.60 18.25
CA ASN A 156 10.47 -9.73 19.45
C ASN A 156 10.13 -11.20 19.70
N LYS A 157 10.39 -11.67 20.92
CA LYS A 157 10.15 -13.07 21.35
C LYS A 157 8.76 -13.27 21.96
N LYS A 158 8.08 -12.18 22.33
CA LYS A 158 6.72 -12.23 22.86
C LYS A 158 5.73 -12.59 21.74
N THR A 159 4.83 -13.49 22.01
CA THR A 159 3.69 -13.84 21.14
C THR A 159 2.43 -13.97 22.00
N PRO A 160 1.29 -13.44 21.53
CA PRO A 160 1.13 -12.59 20.34
C PRO A 160 1.83 -11.23 20.48
N PHE A 161 2.14 -10.59 19.35
CA PHE A 161 2.59 -9.20 19.34
C PHE A 161 1.47 -8.27 19.79
N SER A 162 1.86 -7.12 20.35
CA SER A 162 0.94 -6.06 20.76
C SER A 162 1.43 -4.72 20.20
N GLU A 163 0.50 -3.81 19.97
CA GLU A 163 0.80 -2.44 19.55
C GLU A 163 1.66 -1.69 20.59
N GLU A 164 1.55 -2.09 21.88
CA GLU A 164 2.33 -1.54 22.99
C GLU A 164 3.77 -2.10 23.08
N ASP A 165 4.09 -3.15 22.29
CA ASP A 165 5.42 -3.72 22.31
C ASP A 165 6.45 -2.73 21.74
N SER A 166 7.64 -2.67 22.35
CA SER A 166 8.74 -1.87 21.82
C SER A 166 9.15 -2.33 20.43
N VAL A 167 9.26 -1.38 19.51
CA VAL A 167 9.65 -1.56 18.10
C VAL A 167 10.87 -0.70 17.74
N GLU A 168 11.77 -0.50 18.69
CA GLU A 168 12.94 0.35 18.54
C GLU A 168 14.12 -0.30 17.81
N GLN A 169 14.07 -1.61 17.58
CA GLN A 169 15.17 -2.39 16.99
C GLN A 169 14.70 -3.13 15.72
N PRO A 170 14.36 -2.41 14.63
CA PRO A 170 14.07 -3.04 13.36
C PRO A 170 15.31 -3.75 12.81
N ILE A 171 15.15 -4.91 12.19
CA ILE A 171 16.25 -5.77 11.73
C ILE A 171 16.44 -5.77 10.21
N SER A 172 15.81 -4.85 9.49
CA SER A 172 15.98 -4.66 8.05
C SER A 172 15.74 -3.21 7.64
N PRO A 173 16.31 -2.74 6.52
CA PRO A 173 16.01 -1.41 5.98
C PRO A 173 14.50 -1.21 5.74
N TYR A 174 13.78 -2.22 5.21
CA TYR A 174 12.33 -2.16 5.06
C TYR A 174 11.61 -1.90 6.40
N ALA A 175 11.93 -2.68 7.44
CA ALA A 175 11.35 -2.48 8.77
C ALA A 175 11.66 -1.10 9.34
N ALA A 176 12.90 -0.63 9.16
CA ALA A 176 13.34 0.70 9.58
C ALA A 176 12.55 1.81 8.86
N THR A 177 12.35 1.70 7.54
CA THR A 177 11.57 2.70 6.78
C THR A 177 10.10 2.73 7.23
N LYS A 178 9.50 1.57 7.53
CA LYS A 178 8.12 1.50 8.04
C LYS A 178 8.02 2.11 9.45
N LYS A 179 8.98 1.82 10.34
CA LYS A 179 9.04 2.45 11.67
C LYS A 179 9.28 3.96 11.58
N CYS A 180 10.14 4.41 10.66
CA CYS A 180 10.34 5.83 10.39
C CYS A 180 9.02 6.53 10.01
N GLY A 181 8.19 5.87 9.18
CA GLY A 181 6.86 6.35 8.84
C GLY A 181 5.96 6.55 10.08
N GLU A 182 5.96 5.62 11.03
CA GLU A 182 5.21 5.78 12.30
C GLU A 182 5.70 7.00 13.10
N ILE A 183 7.03 7.15 13.25
CA ILE A 183 7.62 8.25 14.02
C ILE A 183 7.35 9.60 13.37
N LEU A 184 7.60 9.74 12.07
CA LEU A 184 7.36 10.97 11.33
C LEU A 184 5.87 11.31 11.27
N GLY A 185 5.00 10.31 11.12
CA GLY A 185 3.55 10.49 11.19
C GLY A 185 3.10 11.13 12.50
N HIS A 186 3.67 10.69 13.64
CA HIS A 186 3.42 11.35 14.93
C HIS A 186 3.80 12.84 14.92
N VAL A 187 4.95 13.18 14.30
CA VAL A 187 5.38 14.58 14.18
C VAL A 187 4.37 15.41 13.36
N TYR A 188 3.93 14.88 12.20
CA TYR A 188 2.95 15.57 11.36
C TYR A 188 1.58 15.70 12.05
N HIS A 189 1.14 14.69 12.78
CA HIS A 189 -0.05 14.78 13.61
C HIS A 189 0.11 15.88 14.68
N HIS A 190 1.22 15.88 15.42
CA HIS A 190 1.46 16.84 16.49
C HIS A 190 1.48 18.28 15.97
N LEU A 191 2.22 18.55 14.89
CA LEU A 191 2.42 19.91 14.37
C LEU A 191 1.24 20.41 13.54
N TYR A 192 0.65 19.56 12.69
CA TYR A 192 -0.30 20.00 11.66
C TYR A 192 -1.72 19.47 11.86
N LYS A 193 -1.94 18.69 12.91
CA LYS A 193 -3.23 18.10 13.25
C LYS A 193 -3.82 17.27 12.08
N ILE A 194 -2.95 16.49 11.46
CA ILE A 194 -3.37 15.47 10.52
C ILE A 194 -3.65 14.21 11.33
N ASP A 195 -4.90 13.78 11.38
CA ASP A 195 -5.28 12.55 12.07
C ASP A 195 -4.71 11.34 11.32
N MET A 196 -4.01 10.47 12.04
CA MET A 196 -3.29 9.37 11.44
C MET A 196 -3.58 8.03 12.11
N VAL A 197 -3.73 6.99 11.27
CA VAL A 197 -3.73 5.60 11.68
C VAL A 197 -2.63 4.87 10.91
N HIS A 198 -1.78 4.14 11.64
CA HIS A 198 -0.72 3.31 11.06
C HIS A 198 -1.09 1.84 11.22
N LEU A 199 -1.28 1.14 10.10
CA LEU A 199 -1.70 -0.27 10.11
C LEU A 199 -0.49 -1.19 9.95
N ARG A 200 -0.14 -1.93 11.01
CA ARG A 200 0.95 -2.93 11.01
C ARG A 200 0.47 -4.23 10.38
N PHE A 201 0.40 -4.26 9.04
CA PHE A 201 -0.04 -5.45 8.33
C PHE A 201 0.87 -6.64 8.56
N PHE A 202 0.28 -7.79 8.85
CA PHE A 202 0.93 -9.10 8.82
C PHE A 202 0.93 -9.65 7.38
N THR A 203 1.22 -10.94 7.22
CA THR A 203 1.31 -11.52 5.88
C THR A 203 -0.09 -11.70 5.28
N VAL A 204 -0.41 -10.87 4.31
CA VAL A 204 -1.71 -10.91 3.62
C VAL A 204 -1.70 -11.95 2.51
N TYR A 205 -2.79 -12.71 2.37
CA TYR A 205 -2.99 -13.67 1.29
C TYR A 205 -4.39 -13.56 0.68
N GLY A 206 -4.55 -14.09 -0.54
CA GLY A 206 -5.84 -14.10 -1.25
C GLY A 206 -5.70 -13.84 -2.75
N PRO A 207 -6.81 -13.65 -3.46
CA PRO A 207 -6.81 -13.28 -4.88
C PRO A 207 -5.93 -12.06 -5.16
N ARG A 208 -5.37 -11.93 -6.35
CA ARG A 208 -4.44 -10.86 -6.77
C ARG A 208 -3.15 -10.78 -5.95
N GLN A 209 -2.84 -11.78 -5.13
CA GLN A 209 -1.62 -11.78 -4.32
C GLN A 209 -0.39 -11.65 -5.23
N ARG A 210 0.60 -10.87 -4.76
CA ARG A 210 1.86 -10.67 -5.47
C ARG A 210 2.58 -12.01 -5.72
N PRO A 211 3.23 -12.19 -6.88
CA PRO A 211 3.85 -13.46 -7.27
C PRO A 211 5.10 -13.82 -6.46
N ASP A 212 5.73 -12.84 -5.77
CA ASP A 212 6.90 -13.05 -4.90
C ASP A 212 6.56 -13.64 -3.53
N LEU A 213 5.28 -13.57 -3.12
CA LEU A 213 4.83 -14.07 -1.82
C LEU A 213 4.69 -15.60 -1.82
N ALA A 214 4.97 -16.21 -0.66
CA ALA A 214 5.16 -17.65 -0.52
C ALA A 214 4.00 -18.47 -1.08
N ILE A 215 2.74 -18.14 -0.75
CA ILE A 215 1.57 -18.92 -1.19
C ILE A 215 1.47 -18.91 -2.72
N HIS A 216 1.53 -17.74 -3.35
CA HIS A 216 1.46 -17.62 -4.82
C HIS A 216 2.67 -18.32 -5.48
N LYS A 217 3.88 -18.03 -4.98
CA LYS A 217 5.13 -18.60 -5.51
C LYS A 217 5.12 -20.12 -5.42
N PHE A 218 4.72 -20.69 -4.29
CA PHE A 218 4.72 -22.14 -4.11
C PHE A 218 3.63 -22.81 -4.95
N ALA A 219 2.42 -22.23 -5.00
CA ALA A 219 1.36 -22.73 -5.86
C ALA A 219 1.83 -22.79 -7.34
N LYS A 220 2.47 -21.72 -7.83
CA LYS A 220 3.03 -21.69 -9.19
C LYS A 220 4.10 -22.77 -9.41
N LEU A 221 5.06 -22.91 -8.49
CA LEU A 221 6.11 -23.93 -8.61
C LEU A 221 5.54 -25.35 -8.61
N ILE A 222 4.53 -25.62 -7.76
CA ILE A 222 3.83 -26.92 -7.73
C ILE A 222 3.14 -27.21 -9.07
N THR A 223 2.39 -26.25 -9.60
CA THR A 223 1.68 -26.42 -10.88
C THR A 223 2.64 -26.61 -12.07
N GLU A 224 3.85 -26.07 -11.98
CA GLU A 224 4.91 -26.23 -12.98
C GLU A 224 5.79 -27.47 -12.73
N ASN A 225 5.48 -28.31 -11.74
CA ASN A 225 6.29 -29.47 -11.30
C ASN A 225 7.76 -29.10 -10.98
N LYS A 226 7.97 -27.90 -10.39
CA LYS A 226 9.28 -27.40 -9.97
C LYS A 226 9.47 -27.57 -8.48
N GLU A 227 10.73 -27.66 -8.05
CA GLU A 227 11.08 -27.73 -6.63
C GLU A 227 10.71 -26.43 -5.89
N ILE A 228 10.18 -26.60 -4.69
CA ILE A 228 9.87 -25.49 -3.77
C ILE A 228 11.13 -25.17 -2.98
N PRO A 229 11.60 -23.90 -2.95
CA PRO A 229 12.71 -23.50 -2.09
C PRO A 229 12.28 -23.59 -0.61
N PHE A 230 12.90 -24.50 0.12
CA PHE A 230 12.68 -24.69 1.54
C PHE A 230 13.74 -23.94 2.34
N TYR A 231 13.31 -22.94 3.15
CA TYR A 231 14.22 -22.12 3.95
C TYR A 231 14.12 -22.51 5.42
N GLY A 232 15.27 -22.86 6.01
CA GLY A 232 15.33 -23.28 7.42
C GLY A 232 14.92 -24.75 7.62
N ASP A 233 14.43 -25.06 8.80
CA ASP A 233 14.09 -26.42 9.25
C ASP A 233 12.57 -26.68 9.30
N GLY A 234 11.76 -25.73 8.85
CA GLY A 234 10.30 -25.83 8.88
C GLY A 234 9.64 -25.41 10.20
N SER A 235 10.43 -25.00 11.20
CA SER A 235 9.90 -24.52 12.48
C SER A 235 9.31 -23.10 12.43
N THR A 236 9.62 -22.35 11.35
CA THR A 236 9.12 -20.97 11.23
C THR A 236 7.63 -20.93 10.93
N ALA A 237 6.90 -20.13 11.70
CA ALA A 237 5.49 -19.85 11.50
C ALA A 237 5.25 -18.37 11.15
N ARG A 238 4.15 -18.09 10.51
CA ARG A 238 3.66 -16.73 10.23
C ARG A 238 2.18 -16.68 10.50
N ASP A 239 1.73 -15.52 10.94
CA ASP A 239 0.31 -15.18 10.96
C ASP A 239 -0.11 -14.71 9.57
N TYR A 240 -1.11 -15.38 9.00
CA TYR A 240 -1.63 -15.08 7.67
C TYR A 240 -3.02 -14.46 7.81
N THR A 241 -3.21 -13.28 7.20
CA THR A 241 -4.48 -12.57 7.22
C THR A 241 -5.10 -12.59 5.82
N TYR A 242 -6.36 -13.03 5.71
CA TYR A 242 -7.05 -13.04 4.43
C TYR A 242 -7.34 -11.61 3.94
N ILE A 243 -7.33 -11.41 2.63
CA ILE A 243 -7.45 -10.07 2.03
C ILE A 243 -8.75 -9.35 2.45
N ASP A 244 -9.87 -10.05 2.55
CA ASP A 244 -11.13 -9.42 2.93
C ASP A 244 -11.09 -8.91 4.38
N ASP A 245 -10.41 -9.60 5.29
CA ASP A 245 -10.22 -9.15 6.68
C ASP A 245 -9.35 -7.88 6.74
N ILE A 246 -8.35 -7.79 5.85
CA ILE A 246 -7.53 -6.57 5.70
C ILE A 246 -8.38 -5.40 5.20
N ILE A 247 -9.23 -5.63 4.20
CA ILE A 247 -10.12 -4.58 3.66
C ILE A 247 -11.13 -4.14 4.71
N GLU A 248 -11.68 -5.08 5.50
CA GLU A 248 -12.56 -4.76 6.63
C GLU A 248 -11.81 -3.94 7.69
N GLY A 249 -10.57 -4.31 8.03
CA GLY A 249 -9.71 -3.57 8.95
C GLY A 249 -9.45 -2.13 8.49
N ILE A 250 -9.12 -1.93 7.21
CA ILE A 250 -8.96 -0.59 6.63
C ILE A 250 -10.28 0.18 6.70
N GLN A 251 -11.41 -0.45 6.38
CA GLN A 251 -12.73 0.20 6.46
C GLN A 251 -13.08 0.62 7.89
N LYS A 252 -12.79 -0.21 8.88
CA LYS A 252 -12.94 0.14 10.30
C LYS A 252 -12.05 1.31 10.70
N SER A 253 -10.82 1.37 10.19
CA SER A 253 -9.89 2.48 10.42
C SER A 253 -10.39 3.78 9.79
N ILE A 254 -11.02 3.74 8.62
CA ILE A 254 -11.69 4.89 8.00
C ILE A 254 -12.80 5.40 8.94
N THR A 255 -13.66 4.51 9.41
CA THR A 255 -14.75 4.87 10.34
C THR A 255 -14.20 5.42 11.66
N TYR A 256 -13.14 4.80 12.20
CA TYR A 256 -12.50 5.23 13.43
C TYR A 256 -11.94 6.65 13.30
N ILE A 257 -11.18 6.97 12.26
CA ILE A 257 -10.61 8.30 12.02
C ILE A 257 -11.66 9.37 11.74
N GLU A 258 -12.88 8.98 11.34
CA GLU A 258 -14.01 9.88 11.14
C GLU A 258 -14.75 10.22 12.43
N THR A 259 -14.71 9.32 13.40
CA THR A 259 -15.50 9.42 14.64
C THR A 259 -14.67 9.83 15.86
N HIS A 260 -13.35 9.66 15.80
CA HIS A 260 -12.41 9.99 16.87
C HIS A 260 -11.47 11.10 16.40
N TYR A 261 -11.41 12.20 17.14
CA TYR A 261 -10.56 13.33 16.79
C TYR A 261 -10.05 14.05 18.05
N PRO A 262 -8.80 14.52 18.07
CA PRO A 262 -7.70 14.15 17.18
C PRO A 262 -7.15 12.75 17.52
N ILE A 263 -6.67 11.99 16.54
CA ILE A 263 -6.12 10.64 16.76
C ILE A 263 -4.74 10.45 16.15
N TYR A 264 -3.94 9.65 16.86
CA TYR A 264 -2.77 8.97 16.34
C TYR A 264 -2.77 7.54 16.87
N GLU A 265 -2.92 6.56 15.99
CA GLU A 265 -3.01 5.13 16.31
C GLU A 265 -2.11 4.28 15.41
N ILE A 266 -1.72 3.13 15.91
CA ILE A 266 -0.79 2.23 15.21
C ILE A 266 -1.45 0.88 14.95
#